data_83ab847f0c5f4b3a0841de3431c37dc2
#
_entry.id   83ab847f0c5f4b3a0841de3431c37dc2
#
_cell.length_a   1.000
_cell.length_b   1.000
_cell.length_c   1.000
_cell.angle_alpha   90.00
_cell.angle_beta   90.00
_cell.angle_gamma   90.00
#
_symmetry.space_group_name_H-M   'P 1'
#
loop_
_entity.id
_entity.type
_entity.pdbx_description
1 polymer ?
#
loop_
_entity_poly.entity_id
_entity_poly.type
_entity_poly.pdbx_seq_one_letter_code
_entity_poly.pdbx_strand_id
1 'polypeptide(L)'
;MDSKVKSYAYKLLSKKDYFKEELKNKLLRKGFEESQVDEVIKHLENQGLLNDEKLKERYKEIYINKGKSYLKLRNSLYRKGITEIDLSEDEELNSALNLLKKSFKKEKTFENMVKFLKNRGFRYSVIKKAIEIMLKEEE
;
A
#
# COMPACT_ATOMS: atom_id res chain seq x y z
N MET A 1 -1.19 -32.80 4.43
CA MET A 1 -1.50 -31.58 3.67
C MET A 1 -1.54 -31.90 2.18
N ASP A 2 -2.52 -31.37 1.48
CA ASP A 2 -2.67 -31.62 0.05
C ASP A 2 -1.52 -31.00 -0.75
N SER A 3 -0.85 -31.80 -1.55
CA SER A 3 0.31 -31.35 -2.32
C SER A 3 -0.05 -30.42 -3.49
N LYS A 4 -1.28 -30.56 -4.03
CA LYS A 4 -1.72 -29.72 -5.17
C LYS A 4 -1.97 -28.28 -4.73
N VAL A 5 -2.68 -28.07 -3.62
CA VAL A 5 -2.94 -26.74 -3.11
C VAL A 5 -1.63 -26.08 -2.64
N LYS A 6 -0.77 -26.84 -2.00
CA LYS A 6 0.55 -26.36 -1.54
C LYS A 6 1.42 -25.93 -2.72
N SER A 7 1.52 -26.75 -3.75
CA SER A 7 2.30 -26.44 -4.95
C SER A 7 1.78 -25.20 -5.66
N TYR A 8 0.48 -25.05 -5.76
CA TYR A 8 -0.13 -23.88 -6.39
C TYR A 8 0.14 -22.62 -5.58
N ALA A 9 0.03 -22.71 -4.25
CA ALA A 9 0.34 -21.58 -3.38
C ALA A 9 1.79 -21.12 -3.52
N TYR A 10 2.75 -22.06 -3.53
CA TYR A 10 4.15 -21.72 -3.75
C TYR A 10 4.39 -21.09 -5.12
N LYS A 11 3.71 -21.59 -6.14
CA LYS A 11 3.79 -21.01 -7.47
C LYS A 11 3.36 -19.55 -7.48
N LEU A 12 2.25 -19.24 -6.81
CA LEU A 12 1.77 -17.85 -6.71
C LEU A 12 2.75 -16.98 -5.95
N LEU A 13 3.25 -17.46 -4.81
CA LEU A 13 4.20 -16.72 -3.98
C LEU A 13 5.56 -16.50 -4.64
N SER A 14 5.91 -17.34 -5.61
CA SER A 14 7.16 -17.15 -6.38
C SER A 14 7.07 -15.94 -7.31
N LYS A 15 5.88 -15.49 -7.65
CA LYS A 15 5.67 -14.37 -8.57
C LYS A 15 5.50 -13.04 -7.86
N LYS A 16 4.87 -13.02 -6.68
CA LYS A 16 4.69 -11.81 -5.88
C LYS A 16 4.34 -12.18 -4.44
N ASP A 17 4.42 -11.18 -3.56
CA ASP A 17 3.95 -11.33 -2.19
C ASP A 17 2.42 -11.16 -2.14
N TYR A 18 1.80 -11.91 -1.24
CA TYR A 18 0.36 -11.88 -1.03
C TYR A 18 0.05 -11.60 0.43
N PHE A 19 -1.03 -10.86 0.67
CA PHE A 19 -1.66 -10.86 1.98
C PHE A 19 -2.39 -12.19 2.17
N LYS A 20 -2.51 -12.60 3.42
CA LYS A 20 -3.15 -13.88 3.77
C LYS A 20 -4.53 -14.03 3.15
N GLU A 21 -5.40 -13.04 3.33
CA GLU A 21 -6.77 -13.08 2.80
C GLU A 21 -6.78 -13.07 1.27
N GLU A 22 -5.88 -12.32 0.66
CA GLU A 22 -5.73 -12.27 -0.80
C GLU A 22 -5.38 -13.65 -1.36
N LEU A 23 -4.41 -14.33 -0.75
CA LEU A 23 -4.00 -15.68 -1.18
C LEU A 23 -5.11 -16.69 -0.94
N LYS A 24 -5.78 -16.63 0.22
CA LYS A 24 -6.91 -17.51 0.53
C LYS A 24 -7.99 -17.40 -0.54
N ASN A 25 -8.40 -16.19 -0.87
CA ASN A 25 -9.43 -15.97 -1.89
C ASN A 25 -9.01 -16.50 -3.26
N LYS A 26 -7.75 -16.35 -3.61
CA LYS A 26 -7.24 -16.84 -4.88
C LYS A 26 -7.26 -18.36 -4.96
N LEU A 27 -6.89 -19.03 -3.87
CA LEU A 27 -6.93 -20.49 -3.80
C LEU A 27 -8.37 -21.03 -3.83
N LEU A 28 -9.28 -20.38 -3.12
CA LEU A 28 -10.70 -20.77 -3.14
C LEU A 28 -11.29 -20.60 -4.54
N ARG A 29 -10.97 -19.52 -5.23
CA ARG A 29 -11.44 -19.30 -6.62
C ARG A 29 -10.89 -20.32 -7.60
N LYS A 30 -9.72 -20.87 -7.30
CA LYS A 30 -9.14 -21.94 -8.13
C LYS A 30 -9.90 -23.26 -7.98
N GLY A 31 -10.69 -23.41 -6.92
CA GLY A 31 -11.51 -24.59 -6.69
C GLY A 31 -11.06 -25.50 -5.56
N PHE A 32 -10.03 -25.10 -4.81
CA PHE A 32 -9.57 -25.89 -3.67
C PHE A 32 -10.57 -25.76 -2.50
N GLU A 33 -10.69 -26.83 -1.73
CA GLU A 33 -11.58 -26.86 -0.56
C GLU A 33 -11.07 -25.95 0.55
N GLU A 34 -12.01 -25.31 1.27
CA GLU A 34 -11.66 -24.34 2.32
C GLU A 34 -10.77 -24.94 3.40
N SER A 35 -11.03 -26.17 3.83
CA SER A 35 -10.21 -26.84 4.85
C SER A 35 -8.76 -27.00 4.40
N GLN A 36 -8.55 -27.36 3.14
CA GLN A 36 -7.22 -27.51 2.57
C GLN A 36 -6.52 -26.16 2.41
N VAL A 37 -7.27 -25.13 2.02
CA VAL A 37 -6.75 -23.76 1.88
C VAL A 37 -6.32 -23.23 3.24
N ASP A 38 -7.17 -23.37 4.27
CA ASP A 38 -6.85 -22.89 5.62
C ASP A 38 -5.60 -23.59 6.18
N GLU A 39 -5.42 -24.86 5.93
CA GLU A 39 -4.25 -25.61 6.37
C GLU A 39 -2.98 -25.09 5.70
N VAL A 40 -3.01 -24.85 4.40
CA VAL A 40 -1.86 -24.32 3.65
C VAL A 40 -1.54 -22.88 4.09
N ILE A 41 -2.54 -22.05 4.27
CA ILE A 41 -2.33 -20.66 4.73
C ILE A 41 -1.61 -20.66 6.08
N LYS A 42 -2.08 -21.50 7.02
CA LYS A 42 -1.45 -21.61 8.34
C LYS A 42 0.00 -22.10 8.24
N HIS A 43 0.25 -23.07 7.39
CA HIS A 43 1.58 -23.60 7.14
C HIS A 43 2.51 -22.51 6.61
N LEU A 44 2.05 -21.73 5.63
CA LEU A 44 2.83 -20.64 5.04
C LEU A 44 3.12 -19.52 6.04
N GLU A 45 2.15 -19.19 6.90
CA GLU A 45 2.37 -18.23 7.99
C GLU A 45 3.46 -18.72 8.94
N ASN A 46 3.39 -20.00 9.33
CA ASN A 46 4.37 -20.58 10.24
C ASN A 46 5.79 -20.58 9.66
N GLN A 47 5.90 -20.66 8.35
CA GLN A 47 7.19 -20.60 7.64
C GLN A 47 7.65 -19.17 7.38
N GLY A 48 6.85 -18.18 7.71
CA GLY A 48 7.18 -16.77 7.45
C GLY A 48 6.99 -16.33 6.00
N LEU A 49 6.38 -17.17 5.16
CA LEU A 49 6.12 -16.85 3.75
C LEU A 49 4.87 -15.99 3.57
N LEU A 50 4.01 -15.93 4.58
CA LEU A 50 2.88 -15.01 4.67
C LEU A 50 3.07 -14.19 5.94
N ASN A 51 3.21 -12.90 5.80
CA ASN A 51 3.36 -11.99 6.94
C ASN A 51 2.74 -10.65 6.58
N ASP A 52 1.48 -10.46 6.98
CA ASP A 52 0.70 -9.27 6.64
C ASP A 52 1.33 -7.99 7.17
N GLU A 53 1.89 -8.03 8.39
CA GLU A 53 2.49 -6.84 9.00
C GLU A 53 3.71 -6.35 8.21
N LYS A 54 4.58 -7.27 7.80
CA LYS A 54 5.73 -6.93 6.96
C LYS A 54 5.31 -6.40 5.60
N LEU A 55 4.30 -7.02 5.01
CA LEU A 55 3.82 -6.60 3.68
C LEU A 55 3.15 -5.23 3.74
N LYS A 56 2.40 -4.93 4.81
CA LYS A 56 1.85 -3.58 5.02
C LYS A 56 2.95 -2.53 5.05
N GLU A 57 4.02 -2.77 5.80
CA GLU A 57 5.13 -1.83 5.89
C GLU A 57 5.79 -1.61 4.54
N ARG A 58 5.94 -2.67 3.75
CA ARG A 58 6.50 -2.56 2.40
C ARG A 58 5.61 -1.71 1.49
N TYR A 59 4.29 -1.89 1.55
CA TYR A 59 3.36 -1.08 0.78
C TYR A 59 3.43 0.39 1.18
N LYS A 60 3.54 0.68 2.47
CA LYS A 60 3.70 2.05 2.96
C LYS A 60 4.95 2.69 2.35
N GLU A 61 6.08 2.02 2.41
CA GLU A 61 7.33 2.52 1.83
C GLU A 61 7.21 2.80 0.33
N ILE A 62 6.62 1.86 -0.40
CA ILE A 62 6.44 2.00 -1.85
C ILE A 62 5.53 3.20 -2.15
N TYR A 63 4.44 3.35 -1.42
CA TYR A 63 3.48 4.44 -1.65
C TYR A 63 4.07 5.81 -1.29
N ILE A 64 4.82 5.89 -0.19
CA ILE A 64 5.52 7.13 0.19
C ILE A 64 6.54 7.51 -0.88
N ASN A 65 7.33 6.56 -1.35
CA ASN A 65 8.34 6.82 -2.39
C ASN A 65 7.72 7.24 -3.71
N LYS A 66 6.54 6.72 -4.03
CA LYS A 66 5.80 7.10 -5.25
C LYS A 66 5.00 8.38 -5.10
N GLY A 67 4.91 8.94 -3.90
CA GLY A 67 4.14 10.15 -3.67
C GLY A 67 2.63 9.92 -3.65
N LYS A 68 2.18 8.79 -3.13
CA LYS A 68 0.76 8.46 -3.03
C LYS A 68 0.18 8.90 -1.68
N SER A 69 -1.11 9.27 -1.68
CA SER A 69 -1.80 9.68 -0.47
C SER A 69 -2.21 8.49 0.41
N TYR A 70 -2.52 8.78 1.68
CA TYR A 70 -3.10 7.80 2.59
C TYR A 70 -4.37 7.18 2.00
N LEU A 71 -5.23 8.01 1.41
CA LEU A 71 -6.48 7.53 0.81
C LEU A 71 -6.23 6.48 -0.28
N LYS A 72 -5.25 6.71 -1.13
CA LYS A 72 -4.88 5.74 -2.18
C LYS A 72 -4.33 4.45 -1.60
N LEU A 73 -3.48 4.56 -0.58
CA LEU A 73 -2.94 3.38 0.11
C LEU A 73 -4.06 2.57 0.75
N ARG A 74 -4.93 3.23 1.51
CA ARG A 74 -6.07 2.59 2.17
C ARG A 74 -6.97 1.86 1.17
N ASN A 75 -7.33 2.53 0.08
CA ASN A 75 -8.22 1.94 -0.93
C ASN A 75 -7.58 0.74 -1.62
N SER A 76 -6.30 0.83 -1.92
CA SER A 76 -5.56 -0.28 -2.54
C SER A 76 -5.53 -1.51 -1.64
N LEU A 77 -5.22 -1.32 -0.37
CA LEU A 77 -5.12 -2.43 0.58
C LEU A 77 -6.49 -2.98 0.97
N TYR A 78 -7.51 -2.13 1.02
CA TYR A 78 -8.88 -2.57 1.28
C TYR A 78 -9.33 -3.61 0.26
N ARG A 79 -8.99 -3.41 -1.02
CA ARG A 79 -9.31 -4.39 -2.07
C ARG A 79 -8.61 -5.74 -1.88
N LYS A 80 -7.56 -5.77 -1.09
CA LYS A 80 -6.79 -6.98 -0.78
C LYS A 80 -7.18 -7.59 0.57
N GLY A 81 -8.26 -7.08 1.18
CA GLY A 81 -8.77 -7.60 2.45
C GLY A 81 -8.10 -7.00 3.68
N ILE A 82 -7.32 -5.95 3.53
CA ILE A 82 -6.65 -5.27 4.64
C ILE A 82 -7.47 -4.04 5.03
N THR A 83 -8.08 -4.09 6.21
CA THR A 83 -8.94 -3.02 6.71
C THR A 83 -8.23 -2.10 7.71
N GLU A 84 -7.11 -2.52 8.27
CA GLU A 84 -6.35 -1.75 9.25
C GLU A 84 -4.99 -1.37 8.69
N ILE A 85 -4.92 -0.16 8.14
CA ILE A 85 -3.68 0.43 7.68
C ILE A 85 -3.69 1.90 8.11
N ASP A 86 -2.57 2.36 8.61
CA ASP A 86 -2.40 3.75 8.98
C ASP A 86 -1.18 4.34 8.28
N LEU A 87 -1.28 5.62 7.98
CA LEU A 87 -0.18 6.42 7.49
C LEU A 87 -0.20 7.71 8.31
N SER A 88 0.84 7.94 9.09
CA SER A 88 0.89 9.14 9.93
C SER A 88 0.94 10.41 9.06
N GLU A 89 0.61 11.54 9.66
CA GLU A 89 0.71 12.82 8.95
C GLU A 89 2.14 13.08 8.47
N ASP A 90 3.15 12.72 9.28
CA ASP A 90 4.55 12.88 8.88
C ASP A 90 4.91 11.98 7.70
N GLU A 91 4.44 10.75 7.71
CA GLU A 91 4.66 9.83 6.59
C GLU A 91 3.97 10.34 5.32
N GLU A 92 2.73 10.80 5.44
CA GLU A 92 2.01 11.35 4.29
C GLU A 92 2.62 12.66 3.81
N LEU A 93 3.16 13.46 4.73
CA LEU A 93 3.90 14.67 4.37
C LEU A 93 5.10 14.33 3.49
N ASN A 94 5.87 13.30 3.86
CA ASN A 94 6.98 12.84 3.03
C ASN A 94 6.52 12.42 1.64
N SER A 95 5.39 11.73 1.57
CA SER A 95 4.79 11.34 0.29
C SER A 95 4.43 12.57 -0.55
N ALA A 96 3.78 13.56 0.05
CA ALA A 96 3.37 14.78 -0.64
C ALA A 96 4.59 15.56 -1.16
N LEU A 97 5.64 15.67 -0.35
CA LEU A 97 6.87 16.33 -0.75
C LEU A 97 7.55 15.61 -1.91
N ASN A 98 7.60 14.28 -1.86
CA ASN A 98 8.16 13.47 -2.94
C ASN A 98 7.39 13.72 -4.25
N LEU A 99 6.08 13.77 -4.17
CA LEU A 99 5.24 14.00 -5.33
C LEU A 99 5.43 15.39 -5.92
N LEU A 100 5.45 16.42 -5.07
CA LEU A 100 5.67 17.79 -5.52
C LEU A 100 7.03 17.94 -6.22
N LYS A 101 8.07 17.37 -5.66
CA LYS A 101 9.42 17.44 -6.23
C LYS A 101 9.53 16.70 -7.57
N LYS A 102 8.85 15.59 -7.71
CA LYS A 102 8.94 14.74 -8.93
C LYS A 102 8.02 15.19 -10.04
N SER A 103 6.80 15.61 -9.72
CA SER A 103 5.72 15.68 -10.70
C SER A 103 5.02 17.03 -10.82
N PHE A 104 5.25 17.94 -9.91
CA PHE A 104 4.63 19.25 -9.98
C PHE A 104 5.41 20.15 -10.96
N LYS A 105 4.75 20.52 -12.05
CA LYS A 105 5.38 21.25 -13.16
C LYS A 105 4.84 22.66 -13.38
N LYS A 106 3.78 23.03 -12.67
CA LYS A 106 3.19 24.36 -12.78
C LYS A 106 3.95 25.37 -11.91
N GLU A 107 3.59 26.65 -12.06
CA GLU A 107 4.12 27.70 -11.20
C GLU A 107 3.85 27.37 -9.74
N LYS A 108 4.85 27.51 -8.89
CA LYS A 108 4.80 27.14 -7.46
C LYS A 108 4.06 28.19 -6.65
N THR A 109 2.77 28.32 -6.88
CA THR A 109 1.87 29.14 -6.07
C THR A 109 1.14 28.24 -5.08
N PHE A 110 0.67 28.85 -3.99
CA PHE A 110 -0.13 28.14 -2.99
C PHE A 110 -1.33 27.47 -3.66
N GLU A 111 -2.08 28.23 -4.48
CA GLU A 111 -3.27 27.73 -5.16
C GLU A 111 -3.01 26.53 -6.06
N ASN A 112 -1.96 26.59 -6.87
CA ASN A 112 -1.64 25.51 -7.80
C ASN A 112 -1.26 24.23 -7.05
N MET A 113 -0.46 24.38 -5.97
CA MET A 113 -0.04 23.23 -5.18
C MET A 113 -1.20 22.62 -4.38
N VAL A 114 -2.11 23.46 -3.84
CA VAL A 114 -3.32 22.97 -3.15
C VAL A 114 -4.15 22.12 -4.09
N LYS A 115 -4.45 22.63 -5.29
CA LYS A 115 -5.26 21.89 -6.27
C LYS A 115 -4.60 20.55 -6.64
N PHE A 116 -3.28 20.58 -6.86
CA PHE A 116 -2.52 19.41 -7.24
C PHE A 116 -2.61 18.30 -6.19
N LEU A 117 -2.37 18.64 -4.92
CA LEU A 117 -2.41 17.68 -3.83
C LEU A 117 -3.83 17.26 -3.46
N LYS A 118 -4.76 18.22 -3.45
CA LYS A 118 -6.16 17.92 -3.15
C LYS A 118 -6.77 16.93 -4.15
N ASN A 119 -6.49 17.13 -5.43
CA ASN A 119 -6.99 16.24 -6.49
C ASN A 119 -6.45 14.81 -6.34
N ARG A 120 -5.35 14.63 -5.63
CA ARG A 120 -4.74 13.33 -5.38
C ARG A 120 -5.08 12.73 -4.02
N GLY A 121 -5.97 13.41 -3.27
CA GLY A 121 -6.56 12.83 -2.06
C GLY A 121 -5.77 13.04 -0.78
N PHE A 122 -4.80 13.96 -0.76
CA PHE A 122 -4.04 14.24 0.47
C PHE A 122 -4.88 14.97 1.51
N ARG A 123 -4.61 14.70 2.80
CA ARG A 123 -5.26 15.38 3.92
C ARG A 123 -4.90 16.86 3.92
N TYR A 124 -5.84 17.71 4.28
CA TYR A 124 -5.61 19.17 4.25
C TYR A 124 -4.44 19.61 5.13
N SER A 125 -4.31 19.03 6.33
CA SER A 125 -3.18 19.34 7.23
C SER A 125 -1.83 19.03 6.59
N VAL A 126 -1.76 17.94 5.83
CA VAL A 126 -0.56 17.54 5.09
C VAL A 126 -0.29 18.49 3.93
N ILE A 127 -1.33 18.86 3.19
CA ILE A 127 -1.22 19.79 2.06
C ILE A 127 -0.61 21.11 2.53
N LYS A 128 -1.13 21.66 3.60
CA LYS A 128 -0.66 22.94 4.14
C LYS A 128 0.81 22.90 4.53
N LYS A 129 1.20 21.86 5.27
CA LYS A 129 2.60 21.69 5.70
C LYS A 129 3.55 21.48 4.53
N ALA A 130 3.14 20.68 3.56
CA ALA A 130 3.97 20.41 2.38
C ALA A 130 4.25 21.68 1.59
N ILE A 131 3.23 22.51 1.39
CA ILE A 131 3.35 23.77 0.66
C ILE A 131 4.25 24.75 1.42
N GLU A 132 4.08 24.87 2.72
CA GLU A 132 4.92 25.72 3.56
C GLU A 132 6.40 25.35 3.41
N ILE A 133 6.70 24.05 3.44
CA ILE A 133 8.07 23.57 3.27
C ILE A 133 8.60 23.88 1.87
N MET A 134 7.81 23.61 0.84
CA MET A 134 8.24 23.86 -0.55
C MET A 134 8.50 25.34 -0.81
N LEU A 135 7.66 26.21 -0.29
CA LEU A 135 7.84 27.66 -0.48
C LEU A 135 9.04 28.20 0.29
N LYS A 136 9.36 27.63 1.46
CA LYS A 136 10.56 28.00 2.21
C LYS A 136 11.85 27.60 1.50
N GLU A 137 11.87 26.44 0.87
CA GLU A 137 13.05 25.97 0.12
C GLU A 137 13.35 26.84 -1.08
N GLU A 138 12.39 27.64 -1.55
CA GLU A 138 12.57 28.56 -2.68
C GLU A 138 13.14 29.92 -2.26
N GLU A 139 13.16 30.22 -0.97
CA GLU A 139 13.77 31.42 -0.44
C GLU A 139 15.31 31.24 -0.39
#